data_4c618dede7138084d6c04d4636e21bda
#
_entry.id   4c618dede7138084d6c04d4636e21bda
#
_cell.length_a   1.000
_cell.length_b   1.000
_cell.length_c   1.000
_cell.angle_alpha   90.00
_cell.angle_beta   90.00
_cell.angle_gamma   90.00
#
_symmetry.space_group_name_H-M   'P 1'
#
loop_
_entity.id
_entity.type
_entity.pdbx_description
1 polymer ?
#
loop_
_entity_poly.entity_id
_entity_poly.type
_entity_poly.pdbx_seq_one_letter_code
_entity_poly.pdbx_strand_id
1 'polypeptide(L)'
;MEDRMITREALGKFTLMLRERERSPGTIEKYLRDIRAFAAWLGGAEVTRERAAAWRDSLLERGYAPVTVNSMVAAVNQFFAFLGWEDCKVKALKIQRKLFRDDRKELTREEYQRLLDSAHDLGRERLALLLETICATGIRVSEVKYITVEAAQAGRAEISLKGKLRTILLPGKLCRKLKKYARAQKTASGEIFLTRSGKSLSRRQIWAEMKRLCKAAGVAPSKVFPHNLRHLFARTFYKVCRDVVKLADVLGHSSIETTRIYLISTGAEHMKILSRMHLIQ
;
A
#
# COMPACT_ATOMS: atom_id res chain seq x y z
N MET A 1 31.21 -21.94 22.83
CA MET A 1 30.01 -21.30 22.21
C MET A 1 30.55 -20.47 21.07
N GLU A 2 30.05 -20.71 19.85
CA GLU A 2 30.47 -19.87 18.72
C GLU A 2 29.93 -18.45 18.93
N ASP A 3 30.83 -17.47 18.78
CA ASP A 3 30.47 -16.04 18.86
C ASP A 3 29.42 -15.69 17.80
N ARG A 4 28.20 -15.39 18.22
CA ARG A 4 27.07 -15.09 17.34
C ARG A 4 27.14 -13.64 16.84
N MET A 5 27.96 -13.44 15.81
CA MET A 5 28.23 -12.12 15.23
C MET A 5 27.53 -11.95 13.88
N ILE A 6 26.98 -10.76 13.63
CA ILE A 6 26.41 -10.42 12.30
C ILE A 6 27.55 -10.01 11.39
N THR A 7 28.00 -10.92 10.53
CA THR A 7 29.08 -10.67 9.57
C THR A 7 28.57 -10.27 8.19
N ARG A 8 29.43 -9.62 7.39
CA ARG A 8 29.12 -9.32 5.97
C ARG A 8 28.89 -10.60 5.16
N GLU A 9 29.62 -11.65 5.47
CA GLU A 9 29.48 -12.96 4.82
C GLU A 9 28.10 -13.56 5.09
N ALA A 10 27.65 -13.57 6.37
CA ALA A 10 26.32 -14.06 6.74
C ALA A 10 25.20 -13.27 6.03
N LEU A 11 25.33 -11.94 5.92
CA LEU A 11 24.38 -11.11 5.16
C LEU A 11 24.38 -11.45 3.66
N GLY A 12 25.56 -11.77 3.09
CA GLY A 12 25.70 -12.21 1.70
C GLY A 12 24.97 -13.54 1.47
N LYS A 13 25.24 -14.55 2.28
CA LYS A 13 24.59 -15.87 2.23
C LYS A 13 23.07 -15.77 2.41
N PHE A 14 22.60 -14.94 3.34
CA PHE A 14 21.17 -14.65 3.54
C PHE A 14 20.54 -14.01 2.31
N THR A 15 21.26 -13.09 1.65
CA THR A 15 20.78 -12.45 0.41
C THR A 15 20.60 -13.48 -0.70
N LEU A 16 21.54 -14.41 -0.86
CA LEU A 16 21.42 -15.50 -1.85
C LEU A 16 20.21 -16.38 -1.55
N MET A 17 20.05 -16.84 -0.32
CA MET A 17 18.88 -17.63 0.11
C MET A 17 17.55 -16.90 -0.16
N LEU A 18 17.47 -15.59 0.07
CA LEU A 18 16.26 -14.82 -0.24
C LEU A 18 15.99 -14.75 -1.75
N ARG A 19 17.03 -14.70 -2.60
CA ARG A 19 16.89 -14.75 -4.07
C ARG A 19 16.43 -16.12 -4.53
N GLU A 20 17.02 -17.21 -4.02
CA GLU A 20 16.60 -18.58 -4.29
C GLU A 20 15.13 -18.82 -3.90
N ARG A 21 14.67 -18.21 -2.82
CA ARG A 21 13.26 -18.20 -2.42
C ARG A 21 12.39 -17.18 -3.21
N GLU A 22 12.87 -16.68 -4.32
CA GLU A 22 12.17 -15.76 -5.23
C GLU A 22 11.59 -14.52 -4.53
N ARG A 23 12.24 -14.05 -3.47
CA ARG A 23 11.80 -12.82 -2.80
C ARG A 23 12.04 -11.61 -3.68
N SER A 24 11.06 -10.68 -3.73
CA SER A 24 11.18 -9.48 -4.54
C SER A 24 12.38 -8.62 -4.11
N PRO A 25 13.05 -7.91 -5.05
CA PRO A 25 14.18 -7.04 -4.72
C PRO A 25 13.88 -6.05 -3.58
N GLY A 26 12.70 -5.43 -3.57
CA GLY A 26 12.29 -4.53 -2.49
C GLY A 26 12.11 -5.22 -1.13
N THR A 27 11.74 -6.51 -1.10
CA THR A 27 11.69 -7.30 0.15
C THR A 27 13.09 -7.59 0.66
N ILE A 28 14.00 -7.97 -0.23
CA ILE A 28 15.41 -8.24 0.10
C ILE A 28 16.07 -6.97 0.65
N GLU A 29 15.94 -5.85 -0.05
CA GLU A 29 16.48 -4.56 0.38
C GLU A 29 15.94 -4.15 1.76
N LYS A 30 14.62 -4.29 1.98
CA LYS A 30 14.02 -4.02 3.28
C LYS A 30 14.61 -4.89 4.39
N TYR A 31 14.71 -6.19 4.18
CA TYR A 31 15.25 -7.12 5.18
C TYR A 31 16.69 -6.76 5.52
N LEU A 32 17.54 -6.54 4.52
CA LEU A 32 18.93 -6.17 4.74
C LEU A 32 19.08 -4.83 5.46
N ARG A 33 18.23 -3.84 5.12
CA ARG A 33 18.22 -2.56 5.82
C ARG A 33 17.89 -2.73 7.29
N ASP A 34 16.87 -3.51 7.61
CA ASP A 34 16.39 -3.70 8.98
C ASP A 34 17.41 -4.52 9.82
N ILE A 35 18.06 -5.54 9.21
CA ILE A 35 19.11 -6.31 9.86
C ILE A 35 20.37 -5.45 10.09
N ARG A 36 20.75 -4.61 9.12
CA ARG A 36 21.87 -3.66 9.28
C ARG A 36 21.60 -2.64 10.39
N ALA A 37 20.36 -2.19 10.53
CA ALA A 37 19.97 -1.30 11.62
C ALA A 37 20.12 -1.98 12.99
N PHE A 38 19.79 -3.27 13.09
CA PHE A 38 20.03 -4.06 14.30
C PHE A 38 21.53 -4.25 14.54
N ALA A 39 22.31 -4.64 13.54
CA ALA A 39 23.77 -4.81 13.66
C ALA A 39 24.47 -3.51 14.08
N ALA A 40 24.07 -2.36 13.54
CA ALA A 40 24.57 -1.05 13.94
C ALA A 40 24.24 -0.72 15.39
N TRP A 41 23.05 -1.07 15.87
CA TRP A 41 22.65 -0.88 17.26
C TRP A 41 23.45 -1.79 18.21
N LEU A 42 23.78 -3.03 17.81
CA LEU A 42 24.61 -3.96 18.59
C LEU A 42 26.04 -3.46 18.78
N GLY A 43 26.56 -2.61 17.87
CA GLY A 43 27.92 -2.06 17.97
C GLY A 43 29.02 -3.13 17.94
N GLY A 44 28.81 -4.28 17.29
CA GLY A 44 29.73 -5.40 17.27
C GLY A 44 29.63 -6.34 18.48
N ALA A 45 28.63 -6.20 19.33
CA ALA A 45 28.39 -7.13 20.42
C ALA A 45 27.73 -8.43 19.90
N GLU A 46 27.90 -9.52 20.67
CA GLU A 46 27.28 -10.81 20.39
C GLU A 46 25.76 -10.72 20.39
N VAL A 47 25.11 -11.50 19.50
CA VAL A 47 23.65 -11.59 19.42
C VAL A 47 23.13 -12.51 20.52
N THR A 48 22.29 -11.96 21.38
CA THR A 48 21.53 -12.72 22.38
C THR A 48 20.05 -12.34 22.29
N ARG A 49 19.20 -13.17 22.90
CA ARG A 49 17.76 -12.89 22.96
C ARG A 49 17.45 -11.59 23.72
N GLU A 50 18.18 -11.35 24.81
CA GLU A 50 18.03 -10.16 25.65
C GLU A 50 18.36 -8.90 24.85
N ARG A 51 19.47 -8.91 24.09
CA ARG A 51 19.87 -7.79 23.22
C ARG A 51 18.86 -7.59 22.08
N ALA A 52 18.35 -8.65 21.48
CA ALA A 52 17.32 -8.54 20.45
C ALA A 52 16.00 -7.98 21.01
N ALA A 53 15.62 -8.33 22.24
CA ALA A 53 14.47 -7.76 22.93
C ALA A 53 14.72 -6.28 23.28
N ALA A 54 15.88 -5.94 23.83
CA ALA A 54 16.25 -4.56 24.14
C ALA A 54 16.24 -3.67 22.88
N TRP A 55 16.73 -4.18 21.74
CA TRP A 55 16.62 -3.44 20.48
C TRP A 55 15.17 -3.19 20.07
N ARG A 56 14.29 -4.19 20.14
CA ARG A 56 12.85 -4.01 19.86
C ARG A 56 12.25 -2.90 20.73
N ASP A 57 12.60 -2.88 22.02
CA ASP A 57 12.05 -1.92 22.98
C ASP A 57 12.64 -0.52 22.73
N SER A 58 13.92 -0.41 22.39
CA SER A 58 14.56 0.85 21.98
C SER A 58 13.94 1.47 20.73
N LEU A 59 13.40 0.67 19.80
CA LEU A 59 12.68 1.18 18.64
C LEU A 59 11.36 1.86 19.05
N LEU A 60 10.68 1.36 20.09
CA LEU A 60 9.48 2.01 20.64
C LEU A 60 9.82 3.35 21.30
N GLU A 61 10.86 3.38 22.11
CA GLU A 61 11.35 4.60 22.76
C GLU A 61 11.75 5.67 21.74
N ARG A 62 12.30 5.26 20.60
CA ARG A 62 12.60 6.15 19.45
C ARG A 62 11.36 6.56 18.66
N GLY A 63 10.15 6.21 19.10
CA GLY A 63 8.88 6.62 18.50
C GLY A 63 8.46 5.85 17.24
N TYR A 64 9.06 4.67 16.95
CA TYR A 64 8.59 3.84 15.84
C TYR A 64 7.20 3.26 16.11
N ALA A 65 6.33 3.29 15.14
CA ALA A 65 5.02 2.66 15.26
C ALA A 65 5.14 1.14 15.50
N PRO A 66 4.33 0.53 16.39
CA PRO A 66 4.39 -0.90 16.71
C PRO A 66 4.38 -1.83 15.48
N VAL A 67 3.61 -1.48 14.44
CA VAL A 67 3.57 -2.22 13.18
C VAL A 67 4.93 -2.19 12.46
N THR A 68 5.63 -1.07 12.51
CA THR A 68 6.97 -0.91 11.94
C THR A 68 7.97 -1.74 12.74
N VAL A 69 7.91 -1.67 14.07
CA VAL A 69 8.76 -2.48 14.96
C VAL A 69 8.57 -3.97 14.65
N ASN A 70 7.33 -4.46 14.60
CA ASN A 70 7.04 -5.85 14.26
C ASN A 70 7.59 -6.24 12.88
N SER A 71 7.53 -5.34 11.92
CA SER A 71 8.07 -5.58 10.57
C SER A 71 9.60 -5.67 10.56
N MET A 72 10.29 -4.91 11.41
CA MET A 72 11.76 -4.96 11.60
C MET A 72 12.16 -6.22 12.36
N VAL A 73 11.47 -6.54 13.45
CA VAL A 73 11.66 -7.79 14.23
C VAL A 73 11.48 -9.03 13.35
N ALA A 74 10.47 -9.04 12.48
CA ALA A 74 10.26 -10.16 11.56
C ALA A 74 11.45 -10.38 10.60
N ALA A 75 12.09 -9.29 10.13
CA ALA A 75 13.28 -9.40 9.28
C ALA A 75 14.47 -10.00 10.05
N VAL A 76 14.69 -9.53 11.29
CA VAL A 76 15.77 -10.03 12.17
C VAL A 76 15.52 -11.49 12.57
N ASN A 77 14.29 -11.85 12.97
CA ASN A 77 13.94 -13.23 13.29
C ASN A 77 14.09 -14.18 12.09
N GLN A 78 13.81 -13.70 10.86
CA GLN A 78 14.03 -14.49 9.65
C GLN A 78 15.54 -14.72 9.40
N PHE A 79 16.39 -13.75 9.75
CA PHE A 79 17.84 -13.88 9.68
C PHE A 79 18.35 -14.85 10.75
N PHE A 80 17.85 -14.76 11.98
CA PHE A 80 18.18 -15.72 13.03
C PHE A 80 17.80 -17.16 12.66
N ALA A 81 16.61 -17.36 12.09
CA ALA A 81 16.20 -18.65 11.57
C ALA A 81 17.13 -19.20 10.48
N PHE A 82 17.66 -18.32 9.63
CA PHE A 82 18.61 -18.70 8.59
C PHE A 82 19.95 -19.15 9.19
N LEU A 83 20.40 -18.52 10.26
CA LEU A 83 21.65 -18.85 10.97
C LEU A 83 21.50 -19.99 12.01
N GLY A 84 20.30 -20.54 12.19
CA GLY A 84 20.04 -21.55 13.23
C GLY A 84 19.96 -20.98 14.65
N TRP A 85 19.89 -19.66 14.83
CA TRP A 85 19.81 -18.99 16.13
C TRP A 85 18.36 -18.85 16.61
N GLU A 86 17.66 -19.97 16.72
CA GLU A 86 16.24 -20.01 17.08
C GLU A 86 15.93 -19.44 18.47
N ASP A 87 16.85 -19.65 19.40
CA ASP A 87 16.78 -19.15 20.77
C ASP A 87 16.92 -17.62 20.89
N CYS A 88 17.54 -16.94 19.90
CA CYS A 88 17.67 -15.48 19.86
C CYS A 88 16.40 -14.78 19.34
N LYS A 89 15.42 -15.51 18.80
CA LYS A 89 14.18 -14.93 18.29
C LYS A 89 13.36 -14.25 19.39
N VAL A 90 12.81 -13.10 19.06
CA VAL A 90 11.94 -12.33 19.97
C VAL A 90 10.50 -12.28 19.46
N LYS A 91 9.57 -12.23 20.40
CA LYS A 91 8.13 -12.15 20.07
C LYS A 91 7.80 -10.77 19.51
N ALA A 92 6.93 -10.78 18.51
CA ALA A 92 6.30 -9.56 18.01
C ALA A 92 5.43 -8.91 19.10
N LEU A 93 5.31 -7.60 19.04
CA LEU A 93 4.41 -6.84 19.90
C LEU A 93 2.95 -7.25 19.60
N LYS A 94 2.17 -7.47 20.64
CA LYS A 94 0.72 -7.68 20.50
C LYS A 94 0.09 -6.34 20.17
N ILE A 95 -0.47 -6.22 18.97
CA ILE A 95 -1.15 -5.01 18.52
C ILE A 95 -2.65 -5.27 18.56
N GLN A 96 -3.35 -4.48 19.34
CA GLN A 96 -4.81 -4.51 19.34
C GLN A 96 -5.31 -4.05 17.96
N ARG A 97 -6.25 -4.78 17.39
CA ARG A 97 -6.89 -4.39 16.13
C ARG A 97 -7.63 -3.07 16.34
N LYS A 98 -7.46 -2.14 15.40
CA LYS A 98 -8.26 -0.91 15.42
C LYS A 98 -9.74 -1.26 15.29
N LEU A 99 -10.50 -0.90 16.31
CA LEU A 99 -11.95 -1.10 16.35
C LEU A 99 -12.68 -0.04 15.52
N PHE A 100 -12.13 1.18 15.47
CA PHE A 100 -12.76 2.31 14.81
C PHE A 100 -11.81 2.96 13.79
N ARG A 101 -12.42 3.48 12.73
CA ARG A 101 -11.76 4.27 11.70
C ARG A 101 -11.59 5.72 12.17
N ASP A 102 -10.47 6.34 11.81
CA ASP A 102 -10.25 7.78 11.97
C ASP A 102 -10.66 8.49 10.66
N ASP A 103 -11.86 9.08 10.65
CA ASP A 103 -12.41 9.77 9.49
C ASP A 103 -11.56 10.98 9.05
N ARG A 104 -10.79 11.56 9.98
CA ARG A 104 -9.93 12.71 9.67
C ARG A 104 -8.78 12.36 8.71
N LYS A 105 -8.43 11.08 8.60
CA LYS A 105 -7.39 10.58 7.68
C LYS A 105 -7.94 10.09 6.35
N GLU A 106 -9.26 10.02 6.22
CA GLU A 106 -9.93 9.48 5.07
C GLU A 106 -10.28 10.57 4.06
N LEU A 107 -10.12 10.27 2.77
CA LEU A 107 -10.56 11.13 1.68
C LEU A 107 -12.08 10.99 1.50
N THR A 108 -12.81 12.10 1.55
CA THR A 108 -14.25 12.10 1.27
C THR A 108 -14.52 12.20 -0.23
N ARG A 109 -15.78 11.97 -0.65
CA ARG A 109 -16.20 12.12 -2.04
C ARG A 109 -16.14 13.58 -2.50
N GLU A 110 -16.48 14.49 -1.64
CA GLU A 110 -16.45 15.95 -1.87
C GLU A 110 -15.01 16.45 -2.01
N GLU A 111 -14.10 15.97 -1.14
CA GLU A 111 -12.66 16.24 -1.24
C GLU A 111 -12.07 15.69 -2.54
N TYR A 112 -12.47 14.49 -2.92
CA TYR A 112 -12.06 13.90 -4.19
C TYR A 112 -12.56 14.72 -5.39
N GLN A 113 -13.81 15.21 -5.36
CA GLN A 113 -14.34 16.04 -6.43
C GLN A 113 -13.54 17.35 -6.56
N ARG A 114 -13.26 18.02 -5.44
CA ARG A 114 -12.41 19.23 -5.46
C ARG A 114 -11.00 18.97 -6.02
N LEU A 115 -10.43 17.80 -5.78
CA LEU A 115 -9.14 17.41 -6.40
C LEU A 115 -9.25 17.28 -7.92
N LEU A 116 -10.35 16.71 -8.42
CA LEU A 116 -10.59 16.60 -9.86
C LEU A 116 -10.81 17.97 -10.51
N ASP A 117 -11.65 18.80 -9.93
CA ASP A 117 -11.95 20.15 -10.42
C ASP A 117 -10.66 20.99 -10.48
N SER A 118 -9.88 20.99 -9.39
CA SER A 118 -8.58 21.66 -9.37
C SER A 118 -7.58 21.11 -10.39
N ALA A 119 -7.62 19.81 -10.69
CA ALA A 119 -6.76 19.25 -11.70
C ALA A 119 -7.16 19.72 -13.12
N HIS A 120 -8.47 19.82 -13.40
CA HIS A 120 -9.01 20.36 -14.65
C HIS A 120 -8.70 21.87 -14.79
N ASP A 121 -8.97 22.66 -13.76
CA ASP A 121 -8.70 24.12 -13.75
C ASP A 121 -7.22 24.44 -14.00
N LEU A 122 -6.32 23.59 -13.52
CA LEU A 122 -4.88 23.70 -13.74
C LEU A 122 -4.39 23.05 -15.05
N GLY A 123 -5.29 22.60 -15.92
CA GLY A 123 -4.95 21.92 -17.18
C GLY A 123 -4.18 20.60 -17.01
N ARG A 124 -4.32 19.95 -15.84
CA ARG A 124 -3.61 18.69 -15.53
C ARG A 124 -4.46 17.47 -15.86
N GLU A 125 -4.91 17.39 -17.11
CA GLU A 125 -5.83 16.35 -17.60
C GLU A 125 -5.32 14.92 -17.34
N ARG A 126 -4.01 14.66 -17.53
CA ARG A 126 -3.41 13.37 -17.20
C ARG A 126 -3.63 12.99 -15.75
N LEU A 127 -3.42 13.94 -14.82
CA LEU A 127 -3.54 13.71 -13.39
C LEU A 127 -5.01 13.50 -13.01
N ALA A 128 -5.92 14.32 -13.53
CA ALA A 128 -7.37 14.15 -13.33
C ALA A 128 -7.82 12.74 -13.75
N LEU A 129 -7.46 12.33 -14.96
CA LEU A 129 -7.80 11.00 -15.49
C LEU A 129 -7.15 9.86 -14.69
N LEU A 130 -5.93 10.05 -14.18
CA LEU A 130 -5.27 9.08 -13.30
C LEU A 130 -6.01 8.93 -11.96
N LEU A 131 -6.43 10.04 -11.34
CA LEU A 131 -7.24 10.02 -10.12
C LEU A 131 -8.57 9.30 -10.36
N GLU A 132 -9.27 9.61 -11.45
CA GLU A 132 -10.49 8.92 -11.84
C GLU A 132 -10.25 7.41 -12.06
N THR A 133 -9.16 7.04 -12.72
CA THR A 133 -8.82 5.63 -12.97
C THR A 133 -8.64 4.87 -11.67
N ILE A 134 -7.88 5.40 -10.72
CA ILE A 134 -7.67 4.75 -9.41
C ILE A 134 -8.98 4.67 -8.63
N CYS A 135 -9.78 5.74 -8.63
CA CYS A 135 -11.06 5.79 -7.91
C CYS A 135 -12.18 4.96 -8.57
N ALA A 136 -12.15 4.73 -9.88
CA ALA A 136 -13.17 3.95 -10.58
C ALA A 136 -12.88 2.43 -10.60
N THR A 137 -11.62 2.04 -10.37
CA THR A 137 -11.18 0.64 -10.51
C THR A 137 -10.57 0.05 -9.24
N GLY A 138 -10.20 0.90 -8.30
CA GLY A 138 -9.49 0.49 -7.10
C GLY A 138 -8.10 -0.10 -7.33
N ILE A 139 -7.45 0.15 -8.48
CA ILE A 139 -6.11 -0.36 -8.79
C ILE A 139 -5.05 0.15 -7.83
N ARG A 140 -3.99 -0.62 -7.66
CA ARG A 140 -2.79 -0.16 -6.95
C ARG A 140 -1.97 0.77 -7.84
N VAL A 141 -1.28 1.73 -7.24
CA VAL A 141 -0.41 2.65 -7.99
C VAL A 141 0.64 1.95 -8.85
N SER A 142 1.12 0.78 -8.42
CA SER A 142 2.06 -0.04 -9.21
C SER A 142 1.40 -0.74 -10.41
N GLU A 143 0.08 -0.76 -10.46
CA GLU A 143 -0.71 -1.38 -11.52
C GLU A 143 -1.13 -0.38 -12.61
N VAL A 144 -0.88 0.91 -12.40
CA VAL A 144 -1.21 1.99 -13.36
C VAL A 144 -0.63 1.75 -14.75
N LYS A 145 0.56 1.18 -14.85
CA LYS A 145 1.21 0.84 -16.11
C LYS A 145 0.43 -0.18 -16.97
N TYR A 146 -0.47 -0.95 -16.39
CA TYR A 146 -1.32 -1.90 -17.12
C TYR A 146 -2.60 -1.25 -17.68
N ILE A 147 -2.81 0.05 -17.43
CA ILE A 147 -3.86 0.82 -18.08
C ILE A 147 -3.33 1.27 -19.43
N THR A 148 -3.51 0.41 -20.42
CA THR A 148 -3.02 0.60 -21.78
C THR A 148 -4.15 0.96 -22.72
N VAL A 149 -3.81 1.34 -23.95
CA VAL A 149 -4.78 1.62 -25.02
C VAL A 149 -5.62 0.38 -25.31
N GLU A 150 -4.97 -0.79 -25.36
CA GLU A 150 -5.60 -2.09 -25.59
C GLU A 150 -6.55 -2.45 -24.44
N ALA A 151 -6.12 -2.21 -23.19
CA ALA A 151 -6.98 -2.41 -22.02
C ALA A 151 -8.24 -1.52 -22.07
N ALA A 152 -8.08 -0.26 -22.48
CA ALA A 152 -9.21 0.67 -22.65
C ALA A 152 -10.12 0.30 -23.82
N GLN A 153 -9.62 -0.41 -24.83
CA GLN A 153 -10.41 -0.96 -25.93
C GLN A 153 -11.19 -2.21 -25.48
N ALA A 154 -10.50 -3.12 -24.80
CA ALA A 154 -11.08 -4.38 -24.30
C ALA A 154 -12.01 -4.20 -23.09
N GLY A 155 -12.03 -3.02 -22.44
CA GLY A 155 -12.82 -2.78 -21.22
C GLY A 155 -12.26 -3.49 -19.97
N ARG A 156 -11.06 -4.05 -20.05
CA ARG A 156 -10.41 -4.74 -18.95
C ARG A 156 -8.88 -4.65 -19.07
N ALA A 157 -8.20 -4.59 -17.93
CA ALA A 157 -6.75 -4.68 -17.86
C ALA A 157 -6.35 -6.00 -17.19
N GLU A 158 -5.42 -6.73 -17.80
CA GLU A 158 -4.87 -7.95 -17.25
C GLU A 158 -3.50 -7.64 -16.59
N ILE A 159 -3.40 -7.96 -15.31
CA ILE A 159 -2.22 -7.67 -14.51
C ILE A 159 -1.53 -8.98 -14.18
N SER A 160 -0.28 -9.11 -14.62
CA SER A 160 0.62 -10.15 -14.16
C SER A 160 1.67 -9.53 -13.25
N LEU A 161 1.56 -9.77 -11.95
CA LEU A 161 2.48 -9.21 -10.97
C LEU A 161 2.82 -10.25 -9.90
N LYS A 162 4.10 -10.59 -9.75
CA LYS A 162 4.59 -11.54 -8.74
C LYS A 162 3.88 -12.90 -8.81
N GLY A 163 3.72 -13.46 -10.01
CA GLY A 163 3.06 -14.76 -10.24
C GLY A 163 1.55 -14.79 -10.02
N LYS A 164 0.91 -13.61 -9.77
CA LYS A 164 -0.54 -13.50 -9.64
C LYS A 164 -1.13 -12.84 -10.87
N LEU A 165 -2.05 -13.53 -11.50
CA LEU A 165 -2.88 -12.98 -12.59
C LEU A 165 -4.12 -12.34 -11.97
N ARG A 166 -4.46 -11.14 -12.42
CA ARG A 166 -5.64 -10.41 -11.99
C ARG A 166 -6.23 -9.62 -13.14
N THR A 167 -7.53 -9.71 -13.31
CA THR A 167 -8.29 -8.88 -14.27
C THR A 167 -8.92 -7.70 -13.52
N ILE A 168 -8.78 -6.51 -14.08
CA ILE A 168 -9.44 -5.28 -13.62
C ILE A 168 -10.44 -4.86 -14.68
N LEU A 169 -11.71 -4.74 -14.29
CA LEU A 169 -12.75 -4.22 -15.15
C LEU A 169 -12.68 -2.70 -15.25
N LEU A 170 -12.74 -2.17 -16.45
CA LEU A 170 -12.73 -0.74 -16.72
C LEU A 170 -14.16 -0.30 -17.11
N PRO A 171 -14.81 0.58 -16.31
CA PRO A 171 -16.14 1.08 -16.66
C PRO A 171 -16.15 1.77 -18.01
N GLY A 172 -17.21 1.59 -18.81
CA GLY A 172 -17.29 2.10 -20.20
C GLY A 172 -17.10 3.62 -20.30
N LYS A 173 -17.56 4.40 -19.31
CA LYS A 173 -17.31 5.85 -19.26
C LYS A 173 -15.82 6.15 -19.10
N LEU A 174 -15.11 5.39 -18.26
CA LEU A 174 -13.65 5.52 -18.09
C LEU A 174 -12.93 5.15 -19.39
N CYS A 175 -13.30 4.03 -20.04
CA CYS A 175 -12.70 3.62 -21.31
C CYS A 175 -12.81 4.71 -22.38
N ARG A 176 -13.97 5.40 -22.48
CA ARG A 176 -14.14 6.53 -23.41
C ARG A 176 -13.15 7.68 -23.09
N LYS A 177 -13.03 8.06 -21.83
CA LYS A 177 -12.08 9.10 -21.40
C LYS A 177 -10.63 8.70 -21.68
N LEU A 178 -10.24 7.47 -21.35
CA LEU A 178 -8.89 6.94 -21.59
C LEU A 178 -8.55 6.96 -23.08
N LYS A 179 -9.45 6.47 -23.94
CA LYS A 179 -9.26 6.49 -25.40
C LYS A 179 -9.18 7.91 -25.96
N LYS A 180 -10.02 8.84 -25.49
CA LYS A 180 -9.97 10.25 -25.89
C LYS A 180 -8.61 10.86 -25.51
N TYR A 181 -8.15 10.62 -24.30
CA TYR A 181 -6.87 11.13 -23.84
C TYR A 181 -5.68 10.52 -24.63
N ALA A 182 -5.68 9.22 -24.85
CA ALA A 182 -4.62 8.54 -25.62
C ALA A 182 -4.52 9.12 -27.04
N ARG A 183 -5.65 9.35 -27.72
CA ARG A 183 -5.68 10.00 -29.05
C ARG A 183 -5.08 11.41 -29.01
N ALA A 184 -5.46 12.22 -28.01
CA ALA A 184 -4.94 13.59 -27.86
C ALA A 184 -3.42 13.60 -27.60
N GLN A 185 -2.89 12.58 -26.91
CA GLN A 185 -1.46 12.41 -26.68
C GLN A 185 -0.72 11.64 -27.80
N LYS A 186 -1.43 11.28 -28.90
CA LYS A 186 -0.91 10.49 -30.01
C LYS A 186 -0.32 9.13 -29.56
N THR A 187 -0.86 8.55 -28.49
CA THR A 187 -0.47 7.23 -27.97
C THR A 187 -1.30 6.17 -28.69
N ALA A 188 -0.70 5.49 -29.65
CA ALA A 188 -1.39 4.48 -30.48
C ALA A 188 -1.54 3.14 -29.77
N SER A 189 -0.58 2.77 -28.90
CA SER A 189 -0.54 1.48 -28.18
C SER A 189 0.23 1.61 -26.86
N GLY A 190 0.07 0.62 -25.97
CA GLY A 190 0.81 0.56 -24.70
C GLY A 190 0.24 1.49 -23.62
N GLU A 191 1.09 1.86 -22.68
CA GLU A 191 0.70 2.63 -21.47
C GLU A 191 0.11 4.00 -21.82
N ILE A 192 -1.02 4.34 -21.17
CA ILE A 192 -1.68 5.65 -21.35
C ILE A 192 -1.04 6.73 -20.47
N PHE A 193 -0.60 6.36 -19.27
CA PHE A 193 -0.08 7.31 -18.29
C PHE A 193 1.46 7.39 -18.35
N LEU A 194 1.96 8.20 -19.25
CA LEU A 194 3.40 8.39 -19.47
C LEU A 194 3.89 9.75 -18.96
N THR A 195 5.18 9.86 -18.70
CA THR A 195 5.88 11.14 -18.50
C THR A 195 5.94 11.90 -19.83
N ARG A 196 6.36 13.17 -19.79
CA ARG A 196 6.63 13.94 -21.04
C ARG A 196 7.70 13.30 -21.93
N SER A 197 8.61 12.51 -21.33
CA SER A 197 9.67 11.79 -22.07
C SER A 197 9.24 10.37 -22.51
N GLY A 198 7.94 10.03 -22.44
CA GLY A 198 7.43 8.72 -22.87
C GLY A 198 7.72 7.56 -21.93
N LYS A 199 8.21 7.80 -20.72
CA LYS A 199 8.47 6.75 -19.71
C LYS A 199 7.28 6.53 -18.79
N SER A 200 7.12 5.32 -18.26
CA SER A 200 6.12 4.99 -17.23
C SER A 200 6.22 5.94 -16.03
N LEU A 201 5.06 6.32 -15.48
CA LEU A 201 5.02 7.11 -14.26
C LEU A 201 5.48 6.28 -13.06
N SER A 202 6.49 6.77 -12.36
CA SER A 202 6.90 6.18 -11.09
C SER A 202 5.92 6.50 -9.96
N ARG A 203 5.86 5.63 -8.96
CA ARG A 203 5.05 5.86 -7.75
C ARG A 203 5.35 7.22 -7.09
N ARG A 204 6.63 7.62 -7.06
CA ARG A 204 7.09 8.88 -6.47
C ARG A 204 6.57 10.09 -7.25
N GLN A 205 6.57 10.02 -8.58
CA GLN A 205 6.03 11.08 -9.44
C GLN A 205 4.52 11.23 -9.25
N ILE A 206 3.77 10.13 -9.29
CA ILE A 206 2.32 10.14 -9.04
C ILE A 206 2.01 10.78 -7.69
N TRP A 207 2.72 10.36 -6.64
CA TRP A 207 2.55 10.92 -5.30
C TRP A 207 2.85 12.43 -5.27
N ALA A 208 3.95 12.87 -5.86
CA ALA A 208 4.34 14.28 -5.91
C ALA A 208 3.34 15.13 -6.69
N GLU A 209 2.84 14.64 -7.82
CA GLU A 209 1.82 15.34 -8.62
C GLU A 209 0.51 15.49 -7.84
N MET A 210 0.06 14.44 -7.14
CA MET A 210 -1.11 14.49 -6.28
C MET A 210 -0.97 15.51 -5.16
N LYS A 211 0.21 15.57 -4.49
CA LYS A 211 0.46 16.56 -3.42
C LYS A 211 0.37 18.01 -3.90
N ARG A 212 0.76 18.28 -5.13
CA ARG A 212 0.68 19.64 -5.71
C ARG A 212 -0.75 20.14 -5.91
N LEU A 213 -1.75 19.25 -5.96
CA LEU A 213 -3.15 19.65 -6.03
C LEU A 213 -3.73 20.08 -4.69
N CYS A 214 -3.15 19.61 -3.59
CA CYS A 214 -3.76 19.75 -2.26
C CYS A 214 -4.09 21.20 -1.89
N LYS A 215 -3.17 22.15 -2.19
CA LYS A 215 -3.36 23.56 -1.88
C LYS A 215 -4.51 24.16 -2.68
N ALA A 216 -4.55 23.94 -3.98
CA ALA A 216 -5.61 24.43 -4.86
C ALA A 216 -6.98 23.83 -4.51
N ALA A 217 -7.02 22.55 -4.20
CA ALA A 217 -8.24 21.83 -3.87
C ALA A 217 -8.74 22.07 -2.42
N GLY A 218 -7.97 22.73 -1.57
CA GLY A 218 -8.31 22.90 -0.15
C GLY A 218 -8.43 21.56 0.58
N VAL A 219 -7.58 20.57 0.24
CA VAL A 219 -7.59 19.24 0.85
C VAL A 219 -6.29 18.99 1.59
N ALA A 220 -6.41 18.46 2.82
CA ALA A 220 -5.24 18.17 3.66
C ALA A 220 -4.28 17.20 2.95
N PRO A 221 -2.98 17.52 2.83
CA PRO A 221 -2.02 16.67 2.14
C PRO A 221 -1.91 15.26 2.72
N SER A 222 -2.16 15.09 4.03
CA SER A 222 -2.18 13.79 4.70
C SER A 222 -3.22 12.83 4.16
N LYS A 223 -4.29 13.33 3.53
CA LYS A 223 -5.37 12.53 2.93
C LYS A 223 -5.12 12.17 1.47
N VAL A 224 -4.22 12.88 0.76
CA VAL A 224 -4.08 12.79 -0.69
C VAL A 224 -2.89 11.91 -1.06
N PHE A 225 -3.16 10.64 -1.29
CA PHE A 225 -2.21 9.64 -1.78
C PHE A 225 -2.95 8.45 -2.44
N PRO A 226 -2.31 7.70 -3.35
CA PRO A 226 -3.01 6.70 -4.17
C PRO A 226 -3.79 5.66 -3.38
N HIS A 227 -3.27 5.24 -2.23
CA HIS A 227 -3.95 4.23 -1.41
C HIS A 227 -5.26 4.74 -0.82
N ASN A 228 -5.35 6.05 -0.51
CA ASN A 228 -6.57 6.65 0.01
C ASN A 228 -7.67 6.78 -1.06
N LEU A 229 -7.29 6.98 -2.33
CA LEU A 229 -8.23 6.87 -3.46
C LEU A 229 -8.80 5.44 -3.60
N ARG A 230 -7.95 4.43 -3.43
CA ARG A 230 -8.40 3.04 -3.40
C ARG A 230 -9.30 2.74 -2.18
N HIS A 231 -9.05 3.37 -1.02
CA HIS A 231 -9.95 3.31 0.13
C HIS A 231 -11.32 3.90 -0.21
N LEU A 232 -11.34 5.05 -0.88
CA LEU A 232 -12.59 5.68 -1.32
C LEU A 232 -13.38 4.77 -2.26
N PHE A 233 -12.72 4.17 -3.27
CA PHE A 233 -13.32 3.14 -4.13
C PHE A 233 -13.91 2.00 -3.30
N ALA A 234 -13.11 1.39 -2.43
CA ALA A 234 -13.53 0.21 -1.66
C ALA A 234 -14.77 0.48 -0.80
N ARG A 235 -14.80 1.62 -0.12
CA ARG A 235 -15.96 2.04 0.69
C ARG A 235 -17.18 2.32 -0.15
N THR A 236 -17.01 2.99 -1.29
CA THR A 236 -18.12 3.30 -2.20
C THR A 236 -18.68 2.02 -2.81
N PHE A 237 -17.82 1.10 -3.24
CA PHE A 237 -18.23 -0.20 -3.77
C PHE A 237 -19.00 -1.00 -2.72
N TYR A 238 -18.48 -1.08 -1.49
CA TYR A 238 -19.14 -1.82 -0.41
C TYR A 238 -20.48 -1.19 0.00
N LYS A 239 -20.61 0.14 0.00
CA LYS A 239 -21.90 0.79 0.26
C LYS A 239 -22.99 0.36 -0.72
N VAL A 240 -22.62 0.10 -1.97
CA VAL A 240 -23.55 -0.34 -3.04
C VAL A 240 -23.76 -1.85 -2.99
N CYS A 241 -22.71 -2.63 -2.94
CA CYS A 241 -22.75 -4.09 -3.11
C CYS A 241 -23.02 -4.84 -1.79
N ARG A 242 -22.61 -4.31 -0.64
CA ARG A 242 -22.73 -4.93 0.70
C ARG A 242 -22.11 -6.33 0.82
N ASP A 243 -21.25 -6.71 -0.11
CA ASP A 243 -20.59 -8.01 -0.19
C ASP A 243 -19.06 -7.82 -0.09
N VAL A 244 -18.49 -8.34 1.00
CA VAL A 244 -17.05 -8.24 1.27
C VAL A 244 -16.21 -9.18 0.41
N VAL A 245 -16.79 -10.31 0.01
CA VAL A 245 -16.10 -11.28 -0.83
C VAL A 245 -15.93 -10.71 -2.23
N LYS A 246 -17.00 -10.20 -2.83
CA LYS A 246 -16.93 -9.50 -4.11
C LYS A 246 -15.97 -8.30 -4.10
N LEU A 247 -15.95 -7.55 -2.98
CA LEU A 247 -15.00 -6.46 -2.83
C LEU A 247 -13.55 -6.98 -2.78
N ALA A 248 -13.28 -8.08 -2.06
CA ALA A 248 -11.96 -8.70 -2.00
C ALA A 248 -11.50 -9.16 -3.39
N ASP A 249 -12.38 -9.79 -4.15
CA ASP A 249 -12.11 -10.25 -5.52
C ASP A 249 -11.77 -9.07 -6.45
N VAL A 250 -12.60 -8.03 -6.47
CA VAL A 250 -12.37 -6.82 -7.26
C VAL A 250 -11.07 -6.14 -6.89
N LEU A 251 -10.73 -6.08 -5.60
CA LEU A 251 -9.46 -5.52 -5.13
C LEU A 251 -8.27 -6.47 -5.35
N GLY A 252 -8.49 -7.74 -5.66
CA GLY A 252 -7.45 -8.77 -5.79
C GLY A 252 -6.70 -9.02 -4.48
N HIS A 253 -7.45 -9.21 -3.41
CA HIS A 253 -6.93 -9.59 -2.12
C HIS A 253 -6.97 -11.11 -1.96
N SER A 254 -5.87 -11.71 -1.54
CA SER A 254 -5.79 -13.14 -1.23
C SER A 254 -6.41 -13.50 0.12
N SER A 255 -6.79 -12.50 0.92
CA SER A 255 -7.41 -12.67 2.24
C SER A 255 -8.46 -11.59 2.46
N ILE A 256 -9.64 -12.01 2.93
CA ILE A 256 -10.74 -11.12 3.33
C ILE A 256 -10.30 -10.18 4.47
N GLU A 257 -9.42 -10.63 5.35
CA GLU A 257 -8.84 -9.80 6.41
C GLU A 257 -8.18 -8.52 5.88
N THR A 258 -7.53 -8.60 4.71
CA THR A 258 -6.96 -7.41 4.05
C THR A 258 -8.06 -6.44 3.58
N THR A 259 -9.25 -6.95 3.27
CA THR A 259 -10.39 -6.14 2.83
C THR A 259 -11.12 -5.53 4.01
N ARG A 260 -11.11 -6.18 5.16
CA ARG A 260 -11.79 -5.72 6.37
C ARG A 260 -11.38 -4.30 6.80
N ILE A 261 -10.14 -3.90 6.54
CA ILE A 261 -9.66 -2.54 6.87
C ILE A 261 -10.48 -1.42 6.22
N TYR A 262 -11.11 -1.70 5.07
CA TYR A 262 -11.98 -0.74 4.38
C TYR A 262 -13.40 -0.70 4.94
N LEU A 263 -13.76 -1.68 5.77
CA LEU A 263 -15.10 -1.88 6.32
C LEU A 263 -15.19 -1.47 7.78
N ILE A 264 -14.07 -1.08 8.38
CA ILE A 264 -14.06 -0.58 9.76
C ILE A 264 -14.92 0.67 9.81
N SER A 265 -15.99 0.60 10.60
CA SER A 265 -16.91 1.72 10.82
C SER A 265 -16.34 2.72 11.84
N THR A 266 -16.93 3.89 11.90
CA THR A 266 -16.57 4.91 12.90
C THR A 266 -17.16 4.57 14.26
N GLY A 267 -16.62 5.16 15.33
CA GLY A 267 -17.23 5.07 16.67
C GLY A 267 -18.67 5.59 16.68
N ALA A 268 -18.96 6.65 15.91
CA ALA A 268 -20.32 7.21 15.77
C ALA A 268 -21.28 6.24 15.07
N GLU A 269 -20.83 5.52 14.05
CA GLU A 269 -21.64 4.49 13.39
C GLU A 269 -21.94 3.32 14.34
N HIS A 270 -20.97 2.90 15.15
CA HIS A 270 -21.17 1.88 16.17
C HIS A 270 -22.16 2.35 17.26
N MET A 271 -22.01 3.58 17.76
CA MET A 271 -22.93 4.15 18.73
C MET A 271 -24.37 4.19 18.19
N LYS A 272 -24.55 4.55 16.91
CA LYS A 272 -25.86 4.49 16.25
C LYS A 272 -26.47 3.09 16.23
N ILE A 273 -25.65 2.07 15.99
CA ILE A 273 -26.09 0.67 16.01
C ILE A 273 -26.49 0.28 17.43
N LEU A 274 -25.64 0.56 18.41
CA LEU A 274 -25.92 0.25 19.82
C LEU A 274 -27.22 0.91 20.33
N SER A 275 -27.43 2.20 19.97
CA SER A 275 -28.65 2.91 20.33
C SER A 275 -29.93 2.30 19.72
N ARG A 276 -29.81 1.65 18.54
CA ARG A 276 -30.93 0.97 17.88
C ARG A 276 -31.21 -0.42 18.41
N MET A 277 -30.34 -0.97 19.25
CA MET A 277 -30.56 -2.29 19.85
C MET A 277 -31.63 -2.29 20.96
N HIS A 278 -31.97 -1.11 21.50
CA HIS A 278 -32.99 -0.94 22.55
C HIS A 278 -32.80 -1.89 23.75
N LEU A 279 -31.55 -2.19 24.11
CA LEU A 279 -31.23 -3.07 25.24
C LEU A 279 -31.14 -2.32 26.59
N ILE A 280 -31.28 -1.00 26.58
CA ILE A 280 -31.32 -0.15 27.78
C ILE A 280 -32.71 0.45 27.79
N GLN A 281 -33.41 0.26 28.93
CA GLN A 281 -34.73 0.86 29.22
C GLN A 281 -34.56 2.27 29.79
#